data_b9150adc3bad0101502cbdf16376611a
#
_entry.id   b9150adc3bad0101502cbdf16376611a
#
_cell.length_a   1.000
_cell.length_b   1.000
_cell.length_c   1.000
_cell.angle_alpha   90.00
_cell.angle_beta   90.00
_cell.angle_gamma   90.00
#
_symmetry.space_group_name_H-M   'P 1'
#
loop_
_entity.id
_entity.type
_entity.pdbx_description
1 polymer ?
#
loop_
_entity_poly.entity_id
_entity_poly.type
_entity_poly.pdbx_seq_one_letter_code
_entity_poly.pdbx_strand_id
1 'polypeptide(L)'
;LVLEITNTQDANGKSIFAGFKAATSAFNKKLDGSVEYVGDRGKHALQVSENMKVVSGLDGGTVFGSIKTEDGRKSIFEILENSINAAKTASQVSSKGTAPAKAELDLAVSRNPQNWSFDIEGSEGKVNINMKLSQASLSDLKDEINLHTDKTGIEASYDETTKKITLSEKFAGSIVVSNLDIEGVNTASSEPEFYLQMESIDGEGNKIGYPRQIVDKDQVMSTSVGDIKKSINHISNQLAFIGAQTRKTDQQLNFLGERLTIVTGEVSELGDADLTKLVTDLQATIVNRDAAQAAFVKIGQQSLFDFLR
;
A
#
# COMPACT_ATOMS: atom_id res chain seq x y z
N LEU A 1 -10.90 -2.63 6.21
CA LEU A 1 -10.39 -3.71 5.37
C LEU A 1 -8.89 -3.54 5.04
N VAL A 2 -8.44 -2.45 4.36
CA VAL A 2 -7.02 -2.30 3.99
C VAL A 2 -6.13 -2.25 5.23
N LEU A 3 -6.50 -1.51 6.27
CA LEU A 3 -5.77 -1.43 7.53
C LEU A 3 -5.68 -2.81 8.23
N GLU A 4 -6.69 -3.63 8.16
CA GLU A 4 -6.69 -5.00 8.70
C GLU A 4 -5.69 -5.89 7.95
N ILE A 5 -5.69 -5.82 6.62
CA ILE A 5 -4.74 -6.56 5.78
C ILE A 5 -3.29 -6.15 6.11
N THR A 6 -3.03 -4.85 6.26
CA THR A 6 -1.68 -4.35 6.57
C THR A 6 -1.22 -4.67 8.00
N ASN A 7 -2.14 -5.02 8.89
CA ASN A 7 -1.90 -5.45 10.27
C ASN A 7 -2.11 -6.97 10.48
N THR A 8 -2.08 -7.76 9.41
CA THR A 8 -2.19 -9.22 9.50
C THR A 8 -1.08 -9.78 10.40
N GLN A 9 -1.47 -10.75 11.24
CA GLN A 9 -0.59 -11.46 12.15
C GLN A 9 -0.38 -12.90 11.70
N ASP A 10 0.76 -13.47 12.08
CA ASP A 10 1.05 -14.89 11.91
C ASP A 10 0.30 -15.76 12.96
N ALA A 11 0.47 -17.08 12.89
CA ALA A 11 -0.13 -18.03 13.83
C ALA A 11 0.30 -17.83 15.31
N ASN A 12 1.38 -17.08 15.54
CA ASN A 12 1.90 -16.76 16.88
C ASN A 12 1.47 -15.35 17.33
N GLY A 13 0.57 -14.69 16.61
CA GLY A 13 0.10 -13.34 16.94
C GLY A 13 1.12 -12.22 16.62
N LYS A 14 2.15 -12.50 15.84
CA LYS A 14 3.17 -11.52 15.46
C LYS A 14 2.77 -10.83 14.16
N SER A 15 2.89 -9.51 14.12
CA SER A 15 2.63 -8.72 12.91
C SER A 15 3.62 -9.05 11.78
N ILE A 16 3.10 -9.44 10.62
CA ILE A 16 3.90 -9.86 9.47
C ILE A 16 4.63 -8.68 8.83
N PHE A 17 4.04 -7.47 8.90
CA PHE A 17 4.52 -6.27 8.20
C PHE A 17 5.22 -5.26 9.10
N ALA A 18 5.39 -5.53 10.41
CA ALA A 18 6.01 -4.59 11.35
C ALA A 18 7.55 -4.62 11.34
N GLY A 19 8.19 -5.39 10.46
CA GLY A 19 9.63 -5.60 10.46
C GLY A 19 10.08 -6.40 11.70
N PHE A 20 11.13 -5.96 12.38
CA PHE A 20 11.58 -6.61 13.62
C PHE A 20 10.71 -6.28 14.84
N LYS A 21 9.87 -5.24 14.77
CA LYS A 21 8.91 -4.88 15.82
C LYS A 21 7.63 -5.71 15.77
N ALA A 22 7.74 -7.01 15.54
CA ALA A 22 6.62 -7.91 15.30
C ALA A 22 5.57 -8.02 16.45
N ALA A 23 5.89 -7.51 17.65
CA ALA A 23 4.97 -7.50 18.81
C ALA A 23 3.94 -6.35 18.75
N THR A 24 4.07 -5.40 17.82
CA THR A 24 3.19 -4.26 17.66
C THR A 24 2.50 -4.28 16.30
N SER A 25 1.38 -3.55 16.16
CA SER A 25 0.77 -3.34 14.86
C SER A 25 1.75 -2.66 13.91
N ALA A 26 1.69 -3.01 12.62
CA ALA A 26 2.54 -2.39 11.59
C ALA A 26 2.08 -0.95 11.28
N PHE A 27 0.76 -0.73 11.29
CA PHE A 27 0.14 0.56 10.96
C PHE A 27 -0.86 0.97 12.03
N ASN A 28 -0.84 2.24 12.42
CA ASN A 28 -1.79 2.82 13.36
C ASN A 28 -2.57 3.96 12.69
N LYS A 29 -3.87 4.01 12.98
CA LYS A 29 -4.73 5.12 12.59
C LYS A 29 -4.64 6.21 13.65
N LYS A 30 -4.32 7.44 13.23
CA LYS A 30 -4.30 8.64 14.08
C LYS A 30 -5.70 9.21 14.30
N LEU A 31 -5.80 10.16 15.22
CA LEU A 31 -7.07 10.87 15.51
C LEU A 31 -7.56 11.73 14.33
N ASP A 32 -6.64 12.22 13.50
CA ASP A 32 -6.95 12.96 12.26
C ASP A 32 -7.44 12.06 11.11
N GLY A 33 -7.46 10.73 11.32
CA GLY A 33 -7.86 9.75 10.33
C GLY A 33 -6.71 9.20 9.48
N SER A 34 -5.56 9.85 9.46
CA SER A 34 -4.37 9.40 8.72
C SER A 34 -3.83 8.08 9.28
N VAL A 35 -3.13 7.32 8.43
CA VAL A 35 -2.55 6.03 8.80
C VAL A 35 -1.03 6.11 8.71
N GLU A 36 -0.35 5.84 9.84
CA GLU A 36 1.09 5.89 9.95
C GLU A 36 1.70 4.49 10.11
N TYR A 37 2.84 4.27 9.45
CA TYR A 37 3.65 3.09 9.65
C TYR A 37 4.49 3.24 10.93
N VAL A 38 4.27 2.36 11.91
CA VAL A 38 4.94 2.38 13.22
C VAL A 38 5.94 1.20 13.40
N GLY A 39 5.99 0.31 12.42
CA GLY A 39 6.99 -0.74 12.34
C GLY A 39 8.40 -0.21 12.09
N ASP A 40 9.33 -1.12 11.82
CA ASP A 40 10.67 -0.78 11.34
C ASP A 40 10.94 -1.36 9.94
N ARG A 41 12.07 -0.98 9.33
CA ARG A 41 12.48 -1.44 8.00
C ARG A 41 13.23 -2.79 8.02
N GLY A 42 13.12 -3.56 9.12
CA GLY A 42 13.76 -4.86 9.26
C GLY A 42 13.18 -5.88 8.29
N LYS A 43 14.06 -6.71 7.71
CA LYS A 43 13.69 -7.82 6.84
C LYS A 43 14.13 -9.12 7.48
N HIS A 44 13.17 -9.97 7.80
CA HIS A 44 13.47 -11.30 8.26
C HIS A 44 14.07 -12.13 7.13
N ALA A 45 15.21 -12.76 7.39
CA ALA A 45 15.85 -13.65 6.45
C ALA A 45 16.24 -14.96 7.17
N LEU A 46 15.99 -16.07 6.50
CA LEU A 46 16.36 -17.40 6.96
C LEU A 46 17.59 -17.87 6.20
N GLN A 47 18.57 -18.43 6.93
CA GLN A 47 19.69 -19.13 6.34
C GLN A 47 19.22 -20.54 5.95
N VAL A 48 19.14 -20.83 4.65
CA VAL A 48 18.66 -22.12 4.13
C VAL A 48 19.79 -23.04 3.70
N SER A 49 21.02 -22.50 3.57
CA SER A 49 22.27 -23.27 3.39
C SER A 49 23.47 -22.41 3.82
N GLU A 50 24.68 -22.98 3.79
CA GLU A 50 25.93 -22.27 4.18
C GLU A 50 26.10 -20.92 3.45
N ASN A 51 25.73 -20.87 2.17
CA ASN A 51 25.92 -19.68 1.33
C ASN A 51 24.62 -19.04 0.85
N MET A 52 23.44 -19.43 1.40
CA MET A 52 22.17 -18.98 0.89
C MET A 52 21.23 -18.49 1.98
N LYS A 53 20.82 -17.22 1.85
CA LYS A 53 19.77 -16.60 2.66
C LYS A 53 18.55 -16.33 1.81
N VAL A 54 17.37 -16.53 2.38
CA VAL A 54 16.07 -16.24 1.77
C VAL A 54 15.36 -15.24 2.64
N VAL A 55 14.83 -14.17 2.03
CA VAL A 55 14.00 -13.19 2.72
C VAL A 55 12.63 -13.81 2.96
N SER A 56 12.24 -13.96 4.22
CA SER A 56 10.98 -14.58 4.65
C SER A 56 9.85 -13.58 4.90
N GLY A 57 10.14 -12.28 4.92
CA GLY A 57 9.14 -11.22 5.13
C GLY A 57 9.61 -9.86 4.63
N LEU A 58 8.67 -9.03 4.22
CA LEU A 58 8.88 -7.64 3.84
C LEU A 58 8.27 -6.72 4.87
N ASP A 59 8.93 -5.58 5.10
CA ASP A 59 8.37 -4.53 5.96
C ASP A 59 7.22 -3.80 5.26
N GLY A 60 6.18 -3.45 6.02
CA GLY A 60 4.99 -2.78 5.52
C GLY A 60 5.26 -1.37 4.99
N GLY A 61 6.27 -0.70 5.52
CA GLY A 61 6.68 0.59 5.01
C GLY A 61 7.23 0.54 3.59
N THR A 62 7.86 -0.57 3.19
CA THR A 62 8.28 -0.81 1.80
C THR A 62 7.09 -1.23 0.94
N VAL A 63 6.23 -2.13 1.43
CA VAL A 63 5.12 -2.68 0.65
C VAL A 63 3.99 -1.68 0.46
N PHE A 64 3.57 -0.99 1.52
CA PHE A 64 2.36 -0.15 1.52
C PHE A 64 2.64 1.34 1.72
N GLY A 65 3.78 1.69 2.30
CA GLY A 65 4.08 3.06 2.71
C GLY A 65 4.99 3.85 1.76
N SER A 66 5.45 3.27 0.65
CA SER A 66 6.47 3.91 -0.20
C SER A 66 6.26 3.66 -1.69
N ILE A 67 5.05 3.93 -2.16
CA ILE A 67 4.66 3.80 -3.56
C ILE A 67 5.13 5.06 -4.31
N LYS A 68 5.85 4.86 -5.42
CA LYS A 68 6.35 5.97 -6.24
C LYS A 68 5.24 6.49 -7.15
N THR A 69 4.82 7.74 -6.93
CA THR A 69 3.89 8.49 -7.79
C THR A 69 4.61 9.60 -8.54
N GLU A 70 3.91 10.43 -9.29
CA GLU A 70 4.49 11.59 -9.98
C GLU A 70 4.87 12.70 -9.00
N ASP A 71 4.05 12.87 -7.95
CA ASP A 71 4.25 13.87 -6.90
C ASP A 71 5.18 13.39 -5.77
N GLY A 72 5.87 12.26 -5.95
CA GLY A 72 6.77 11.72 -4.94
C GLY A 72 6.37 10.31 -4.44
N ARG A 73 6.66 10.02 -3.17
CA ARG A 73 6.31 8.75 -2.55
C ARG A 73 5.11 8.92 -1.64
N LYS A 74 4.06 8.14 -1.89
CA LYS A 74 2.83 8.14 -1.11
C LYS A 74 2.57 6.75 -0.51
N SER A 75 1.85 6.70 0.60
CA SER A 75 1.32 5.46 1.13
C SER A 75 0.08 5.01 0.35
N ILE A 76 -0.26 3.72 0.43
CA ILE A 76 -1.52 3.23 -0.16
C ILE A 76 -2.74 3.91 0.47
N PHE A 77 -2.67 4.25 1.76
CA PHE A 77 -3.75 4.93 2.48
C PHE A 77 -3.97 6.34 1.96
N GLU A 78 -2.88 7.08 1.76
CA GLU A 78 -2.89 8.43 1.18
C GLU A 78 -3.43 8.41 -0.27
N ILE A 79 -3.00 7.45 -1.09
CA ILE A 79 -3.52 7.30 -2.46
C ILE A 79 -5.02 6.99 -2.46
N LEU A 80 -5.50 6.13 -1.55
CA LEU A 80 -6.93 5.83 -1.43
C LEU A 80 -7.72 7.02 -0.92
N GLU A 81 -7.20 7.76 0.06
CA GLU A 81 -7.83 8.97 0.58
C GLU A 81 -7.93 10.04 -0.50
N ASN A 82 -6.84 10.30 -1.24
CA ASN A 82 -6.83 11.19 -2.39
C ASN A 82 -7.85 10.77 -3.45
N SER A 83 -8.01 9.46 -3.69
CA SER A 83 -9.00 8.93 -4.63
C SER A 83 -10.44 9.15 -4.15
N ILE A 84 -10.69 9.02 -2.85
CA ILE A 84 -12.00 9.32 -2.26
C ILE A 84 -12.29 10.82 -2.37
N ASN A 85 -11.30 11.66 -2.10
CA ASN A 85 -11.43 13.10 -2.22
C ASN A 85 -11.64 13.53 -3.68
N ALA A 86 -10.89 12.95 -4.62
CA ALA A 86 -11.11 13.14 -6.05
C ALA A 86 -12.54 12.81 -6.48
N ALA A 87 -13.12 11.74 -5.94
CA ALA A 87 -14.51 11.37 -6.24
C ALA A 87 -15.54 12.37 -5.68
N LYS A 88 -15.17 13.15 -4.66
CA LYS A 88 -16.03 14.21 -4.08
C LYS A 88 -15.91 15.54 -4.82
N THR A 89 -14.89 15.73 -5.64
CA THR A 89 -14.69 16.95 -6.43
C THR A 89 -15.64 17.01 -7.61
N ALA A 90 -15.84 18.19 -8.16
CA ALA A 90 -16.70 18.40 -9.33
C ALA A 90 -16.15 19.56 -10.17
N SER A 91 -16.26 19.45 -11.49
CA SER A 91 -16.02 20.57 -12.41
C SER A 91 -17.12 21.61 -12.35
N GLN A 92 -18.30 21.21 -11.85
CA GLN A 92 -19.48 22.05 -11.70
C GLN A 92 -20.19 21.66 -10.41
N VAL A 93 -20.52 22.62 -9.58
CA VAL A 93 -21.30 22.44 -8.35
C VAL A 93 -22.59 23.22 -8.47
N SER A 94 -23.71 22.52 -8.23
CA SER A 94 -25.05 23.11 -8.21
C SER A 94 -25.57 23.15 -6.76
N SER A 95 -26.23 24.23 -6.40
CA SER A 95 -26.89 24.35 -5.11
C SER A 95 -27.99 23.30 -4.95
N LYS A 96 -28.17 22.83 -3.72
CA LYS A 96 -29.24 21.91 -3.33
C LYS A 96 -30.20 22.64 -2.38
N GLY A 97 -31.45 22.24 -2.41
CA GLY A 97 -32.48 22.80 -1.53
C GLY A 97 -33.68 23.31 -2.29
N THR A 98 -34.63 23.91 -1.56
CA THR A 98 -35.84 24.53 -2.11
C THR A 98 -35.53 25.94 -2.60
N ALA A 99 -36.18 26.37 -3.66
CA ALA A 99 -36.09 27.76 -4.16
C ALA A 99 -36.65 28.78 -3.13
N PRO A 100 -36.04 29.96 -3.02
CA PRO A 100 -34.83 30.43 -3.69
C PRO A 100 -33.56 29.78 -3.13
N ALA A 101 -32.70 29.35 -4.05
CA ALA A 101 -31.47 28.64 -3.66
C ALA A 101 -30.48 29.59 -2.98
N LYS A 102 -29.78 29.07 -1.97
CA LYS A 102 -28.66 29.77 -1.30
C LYS A 102 -27.45 28.86 -1.24
N ALA A 103 -26.27 29.44 -1.38
CA ALA A 103 -25.00 28.74 -1.24
C ALA A 103 -23.94 29.63 -0.60
N GLU A 104 -23.03 29.02 0.13
CA GLU A 104 -21.86 29.66 0.71
C GLU A 104 -20.64 29.29 -0.13
N LEU A 105 -19.86 30.28 -0.55
CA LEU A 105 -18.56 30.11 -1.18
C LEU A 105 -17.47 30.32 -0.15
N ASP A 106 -16.56 29.39 -0.08
CA ASP A 106 -15.33 29.44 0.68
C ASP A 106 -14.13 29.42 -0.29
N LEU A 107 -13.29 30.46 -0.22
CA LEU A 107 -12.16 30.63 -1.10
C LEU A 107 -10.85 30.68 -0.29
N ALA A 108 -9.97 29.72 -0.55
CA ALA A 108 -8.60 29.83 -0.11
C ALA A 108 -7.80 30.63 -1.13
N VAL A 109 -7.52 31.89 -0.80
CA VAL A 109 -6.82 32.84 -1.66
C VAL A 109 -5.44 33.21 -1.11
N SER A 110 -4.51 33.55 -2.01
CA SER A 110 -3.18 34.06 -1.68
C SER A 110 -3.23 35.44 -1.03
N ARG A 111 -2.15 35.80 -0.31
CA ARG A 111 -1.89 37.18 0.09
C ARG A 111 -1.59 38.06 -1.12
N ASN A 112 -0.88 37.52 -2.10
CA ASN A 112 -0.56 38.22 -3.34
C ASN A 112 -1.71 38.05 -4.32
N PRO A 113 -2.14 39.13 -5.02
CA PRO A 113 -3.22 39.03 -6.02
C PRO A 113 -2.86 38.04 -7.13
N GLN A 114 -3.78 37.12 -7.42
CA GLN A 114 -3.72 36.17 -8.54
C GLN A 114 -4.98 36.30 -9.40
N ASN A 115 -4.89 36.04 -10.70
CA ASN A 115 -6.07 36.01 -11.55
C ASN A 115 -6.90 34.76 -11.26
N TRP A 116 -8.17 34.96 -10.98
CA TRP A 116 -9.17 33.92 -10.81
C TRP A 116 -10.24 34.07 -11.87
N SER A 117 -10.60 32.98 -12.50
CA SER A 117 -11.70 32.92 -13.45
C SER A 117 -12.59 31.75 -13.11
N PHE A 118 -13.89 31.97 -13.03
CA PHE A 118 -14.91 30.96 -12.88
C PHE A 118 -16.27 31.46 -13.35
N ASP A 119 -17.15 30.52 -13.68
CA ASP A 119 -18.49 30.84 -14.15
C ASP A 119 -19.50 30.72 -13.02
N ILE A 120 -20.42 31.68 -12.96
CA ILE A 120 -21.60 31.63 -12.10
C ILE A 120 -22.84 31.63 -12.99
N GLU A 121 -23.75 30.68 -12.74
CA GLU A 121 -25.00 30.52 -13.47
C GLU A 121 -26.17 30.47 -12.50
N GLY A 122 -27.17 31.28 -12.73
CA GLY A 122 -28.45 31.33 -12.03
C GLY A 122 -29.62 31.24 -12.96
N SER A 123 -30.81 31.63 -12.51
CA SER A 123 -32.06 31.54 -13.29
C SER A 123 -32.08 32.40 -14.56
N GLU A 124 -31.41 33.56 -14.56
CA GLU A 124 -31.39 34.50 -15.68
C GLU A 124 -30.29 34.20 -16.70
N GLY A 125 -29.26 33.41 -16.31
CA GLY A 125 -28.20 33.01 -17.21
C GLY A 125 -26.85 32.82 -16.53
N LYS A 126 -25.81 32.81 -17.37
CA LYS A 126 -24.45 32.49 -17.00
C LYS A 126 -23.48 33.65 -17.27
N VAL A 127 -22.61 33.96 -16.35
CA VAL A 127 -21.56 34.96 -16.48
C VAL A 127 -20.21 34.40 -16.00
N ASN A 128 -19.14 34.77 -16.70
CA ASN A 128 -17.80 34.52 -16.28
C ASN A 128 -17.31 35.66 -15.36
N ILE A 129 -16.86 35.31 -14.16
CA ILE A 129 -16.20 36.22 -13.23
C ILE A 129 -14.70 36.07 -13.46
N ASN A 130 -14.03 37.16 -13.80
CA ASN A 130 -12.58 37.17 -14.03
C ASN A 130 -11.97 38.40 -13.35
N MET A 131 -11.26 38.15 -12.25
CA MET A 131 -10.65 39.23 -11.48
C MET A 131 -9.41 38.79 -10.71
N LYS A 132 -8.64 39.77 -10.22
CA LYS A 132 -7.53 39.51 -9.32
C LYS A 132 -8.02 39.40 -7.89
N LEU A 133 -7.88 38.21 -7.31
CA LEU A 133 -8.25 37.93 -5.93
C LEU A 133 -7.03 37.79 -5.02
N SER A 134 -7.19 38.30 -3.81
CA SER A 134 -6.29 38.14 -2.68
C SER A 134 -7.11 38.14 -1.38
N GLN A 135 -6.48 37.84 -0.27
CA GLN A 135 -7.13 37.87 1.04
C GLN A 135 -7.77 39.25 1.36
N ALA A 136 -7.23 40.35 0.81
CA ALA A 136 -7.71 41.68 1.01
C ALA A 136 -8.86 42.09 0.07
N SER A 137 -9.08 41.35 -1.02
CA SER A 137 -10.06 41.71 -2.06
C SER A 137 -11.26 40.75 -2.14
N LEU A 138 -11.50 39.93 -1.12
CA LEU A 138 -12.67 39.04 -1.11
C LEU A 138 -14.00 39.83 -1.06
N SER A 139 -14.03 41.01 -0.47
CA SER A 139 -15.19 41.91 -0.53
C SER A 139 -15.48 42.41 -1.94
N ASP A 140 -14.43 42.61 -2.75
CA ASP A 140 -14.57 43.10 -4.12
C ASP A 140 -15.21 42.03 -5.01
N LEU A 141 -14.99 40.74 -4.70
CA LEU A 141 -15.63 39.62 -5.42
C LEU A 141 -17.17 39.67 -5.24
N LYS A 142 -17.65 40.00 -4.05
CA LYS A 142 -19.08 40.23 -3.79
C LYS A 142 -19.61 41.34 -4.73
N ASP A 143 -18.88 42.45 -4.84
CA ASP A 143 -19.30 43.57 -5.68
C ASP A 143 -19.27 43.23 -7.16
N GLU A 144 -18.26 42.46 -7.63
CA GLU A 144 -18.20 41.96 -9.01
C GLU A 144 -19.37 41.01 -9.35
N ILE A 145 -19.72 40.11 -8.44
CA ILE A 145 -20.88 39.22 -8.64
C ILE A 145 -22.16 40.06 -8.73
N ASN A 146 -22.33 41.05 -7.87
CA ASN A 146 -23.51 41.91 -7.81
C ASN A 146 -23.64 42.82 -9.04
N LEU A 147 -22.56 43.16 -9.73
CA LEU A 147 -22.61 43.86 -11.02
C LEU A 147 -23.31 43.04 -12.10
N HIS A 148 -23.38 41.73 -11.94
CA HIS A 148 -23.98 40.81 -12.88
C HIS A 148 -25.33 40.22 -12.43
N THR A 149 -25.93 40.72 -11.33
CA THR A 149 -27.20 40.22 -10.80
C THR A 149 -28.34 40.24 -11.86
N ASP A 150 -28.38 41.24 -12.68
CA ASP A 150 -29.40 41.32 -13.76
C ASP A 150 -29.26 40.26 -14.83
N LYS A 151 -28.04 39.63 -14.97
CA LYS A 151 -27.75 38.59 -15.95
C LYS A 151 -27.81 37.20 -15.36
N THR A 152 -27.65 37.07 -14.04
CA THR A 152 -27.60 35.77 -13.39
C THR A 152 -28.80 35.51 -12.48
N GLY A 153 -29.43 36.55 -11.94
CA GLY A 153 -30.42 36.45 -10.88
C GLY A 153 -29.83 36.23 -9.51
N ILE A 154 -28.50 36.28 -9.36
CA ILE A 154 -27.78 35.96 -8.12
C ILE A 154 -27.32 37.25 -7.41
N GLU A 155 -27.59 37.33 -6.14
CA GLU A 155 -27.08 38.37 -5.23
C GLU A 155 -26.01 37.76 -4.29
N ALA A 156 -24.90 38.47 -4.10
CA ALA A 156 -23.81 38.07 -3.20
C ALA A 156 -23.74 38.97 -1.97
N SER A 157 -23.50 38.37 -0.82
CA SER A 157 -23.15 39.07 0.44
C SER A 157 -21.85 38.52 0.99
N TYR A 158 -21.07 39.35 1.66
CA TYR A 158 -19.79 38.97 2.25
C TYR A 158 -19.81 39.12 3.78
N ASP A 159 -19.37 38.11 4.48
CA ASP A 159 -19.23 38.13 5.94
C ASP A 159 -17.75 38.34 6.29
N GLU A 160 -17.43 39.47 6.91
CA GLU A 160 -16.07 39.83 7.32
C GLU A 160 -15.52 38.91 8.41
N THR A 161 -16.39 38.31 9.23
CA THR A 161 -15.99 37.42 10.34
C THR A 161 -15.56 36.04 9.83
N THR A 162 -16.38 35.46 8.99
CA THR A 162 -16.13 34.11 8.45
C THR A 162 -15.30 34.13 7.18
N LYS A 163 -15.13 35.30 6.54
CA LYS A 163 -14.44 35.48 5.24
C LYS A 163 -15.11 34.73 4.09
N LYS A 164 -16.40 34.47 4.19
CA LYS A 164 -17.18 33.71 3.20
C LYS A 164 -18.13 34.59 2.45
N ILE A 165 -18.47 34.15 1.22
CA ILE A 165 -19.46 34.82 0.37
C ILE A 165 -20.71 33.97 0.33
N THR A 166 -21.83 34.53 0.68
CA THR A 166 -23.14 33.89 0.52
C THR A 166 -23.77 34.35 -0.76
N LEU A 167 -24.12 33.42 -1.61
CA LEU A 167 -24.88 33.59 -2.85
C LEU A 167 -26.35 33.32 -2.56
N SER A 168 -27.23 34.15 -3.04
CA SER A 168 -28.69 33.99 -2.95
C SER A 168 -29.30 34.17 -4.37
N GLU A 169 -30.07 33.20 -4.80
CA GLU A 169 -30.86 33.31 -6.02
C GLU A 169 -32.10 34.19 -5.77
N LYS A 170 -32.39 35.06 -6.70
CA LYS A 170 -33.48 36.01 -6.59
C LYS A 170 -34.82 35.39 -7.01
N PHE A 171 -34.77 34.42 -7.88
CA PHE A 171 -35.91 33.70 -8.45
C PHE A 171 -35.90 32.21 -8.10
N ALA A 172 -36.85 31.46 -8.59
CA ALA A 172 -36.89 30.01 -8.38
C ALA A 172 -35.88 29.32 -9.32
N GLY A 173 -34.61 29.25 -8.88
CA GLY A 173 -33.54 28.62 -9.66
C GLY A 173 -32.52 27.93 -8.79
N SER A 174 -31.48 27.38 -9.43
CA SER A 174 -30.30 26.81 -8.76
C SER A 174 -29.09 27.70 -9.03
N ILE A 175 -28.20 27.80 -8.07
CA ILE A 175 -26.91 28.45 -8.24
C ILE A 175 -25.92 27.39 -8.71
N VAL A 176 -25.25 27.66 -9.83
CA VAL A 176 -24.22 26.77 -10.37
C VAL A 176 -22.91 27.52 -10.48
N VAL A 177 -21.83 26.93 -9.98
CA VAL A 177 -20.47 27.45 -10.13
C VAL A 177 -19.64 26.40 -10.86
N SER A 178 -18.88 26.83 -11.88
CA SER A 178 -18.13 25.93 -12.76
C SER A 178 -16.90 26.60 -13.35
N ASN A 179 -16.06 25.80 -14.06
CA ASN A 179 -14.93 26.25 -14.88
C ASN A 179 -13.91 27.10 -14.11
N LEU A 180 -13.53 26.66 -12.90
CA LEU A 180 -12.52 27.35 -12.11
C LEU A 180 -11.14 27.24 -12.77
N ASP A 181 -10.51 28.40 -12.98
CA ASP A 181 -9.12 28.55 -13.37
C ASP A 181 -8.43 29.58 -12.47
N ILE A 182 -7.27 29.24 -11.94
CA ILE A 182 -6.46 30.11 -11.07
C ILE A 182 -5.06 30.19 -11.68
N GLU A 183 -4.62 31.39 -12.03
CA GLU A 183 -3.32 31.61 -12.69
C GLU A 183 -2.16 31.04 -11.86
N GLY A 184 -1.39 30.15 -12.50
CA GLY A 184 -0.20 29.54 -11.88
C GLY A 184 -0.49 28.46 -10.85
N VAL A 185 -1.76 28.03 -10.66
CA VAL A 185 -2.15 27.02 -9.70
C VAL A 185 -2.69 25.78 -10.41
N ASN A 186 -2.17 24.62 -10.02
CA ASN A 186 -2.75 23.35 -10.44
C ASN A 186 -3.93 23.01 -9.52
N THR A 187 -5.13 23.38 -9.93
CA THR A 187 -6.38 23.07 -9.18
C THR A 187 -6.70 21.59 -9.14
N ALA A 188 -6.04 20.77 -9.96
CA ALA A 188 -6.16 19.32 -10.00
C ALA A 188 -5.24 18.60 -9.00
N SER A 189 -4.47 19.32 -8.18
CA SER A 189 -3.69 18.73 -7.09
C SER A 189 -4.61 18.08 -6.05
N SER A 190 -4.15 17.01 -5.42
CA SER A 190 -4.89 16.34 -4.34
C SER A 190 -5.12 17.22 -3.12
N GLU A 191 -4.24 18.19 -2.91
CA GLU A 191 -4.30 19.20 -1.84
C GLU A 191 -3.89 20.55 -2.45
N PRO A 192 -4.81 21.22 -3.17
CA PRO A 192 -4.49 22.53 -3.75
C PRO A 192 -4.35 23.57 -2.63
N GLU A 193 -3.29 24.35 -2.70
CA GLU A 193 -3.05 25.47 -1.77
C GLU A 193 -4.15 26.52 -1.87
N PHE A 194 -4.73 26.68 -3.07
CA PHE A 194 -5.82 27.62 -3.36
C PHE A 194 -6.98 26.84 -3.98
N TYR A 195 -8.19 27.13 -3.51
CA TYR A 195 -9.41 26.45 -3.95
C TYR A 195 -10.64 27.33 -3.87
N LEU A 196 -11.66 26.98 -4.62
CA LEU A 196 -13.03 27.45 -4.50
C LEU A 196 -13.92 26.28 -4.10
N GLN A 197 -14.65 26.46 -3.00
CA GLN A 197 -15.55 25.45 -2.47
C GLN A 197 -16.93 26.05 -2.31
N MET A 198 -17.97 25.30 -2.68
CA MET A 198 -19.36 25.70 -2.53
C MET A 198 -20.10 24.74 -1.61
N GLU A 199 -20.86 25.29 -0.67
CA GLU A 199 -21.76 24.54 0.20
C GLU A 199 -23.17 25.10 0.11
N SER A 200 -24.18 24.24 -0.09
CA SER A 200 -25.59 24.67 -0.12
C SER A 200 -26.07 24.96 1.28
N ILE A 201 -26.89 26.01 1.43
CA ILE A 201 -27.54 26.37 2.69
C ILE A 201 -29.05 26.51 2.49
N ASP A 202 -29.85 26.27 3.55
CA ASP A 202 -31.27 26.49 3.52
C ASP A 202 -31.64 27.96 3.78
N GLY A 203 -32.92 28.29 3.81
CA GLY A 203 -33.42 29.64 4.10
C GLY A 203 -33.04 30.15 5.47
N GLU A 204 -32.78 29.25 6.42
CA GLU A 204 -32.42 29.54 7.80
C GLU A 204 -30.90 29.61 8.02
N GLY A 205 -30.11 29.30 7.00
CA GLY A 205 -28.65 29.32 7.04
C GLY A 205 -28.02 28.00 7.49
N ASN A 206 -28.82 26.92 7.63
CA ASN A 206 -28.26 25.59 7.94
C ASN A 206 -27.66 24.94 6.67
N LYS A 207 -26.59 24.20 6.86
CA LYS A 207 -25.88 23.55 5.76
C LYS A 207 -26.63 22.35 5.21
N ILE A 208 -26.69 22.23 3.89
CA ILE A 208 -27.35 21.13 3.17
C ILE A 208 -26.28 20.27 2.49
N GLY A 209 -26.00 19.13 3.08
CA GLY A 209 -25.00 18.19 2.56
C GLY A 209 -23.59 18.51 3.06
N TYR A 210 -22.63 18.40 2.18
CA TYR A 210 -21.21 18.70 2.46
C TYR A 210 -20.65 19.62 1.39
N PRO A 211 -19.64 20.43 1.74
CA PRO A 211 -19.00 21.34 0.81
C PRO A 211 -18.36 20.57 -0.34
N ARG A 212 -18.41 21.14 -1.54
CA ARG A 212 -17.82 20.58 -2.74
C ARG A 212 -16.81 21.54 -3.33
N GLN A 213 -15.59 21.04 -3.52
CA GLN A 213 -14.52 21.77 -4.16
C GLN A 213 -14.69 21.72 -5.69
N ILE A 214 -14.51 22.89 -6.32
CA ILE A 214 -14.57 23.02 -7.78
C ILE A 214 -13.15 22.89 -8.31
N VAL A 215 -12.96 21.94 -9.25
CA VAL A 215 -11.66 21.59 -9.84
C VAL A 215 -11.85 21.12 -11.28
N ASP A 216 -10.75 20.97 -12.01
CA ASP A 216 -10.75 20.14 -13.20
C ASP A 216 -10.89 18.67 -12.81
N LYS A 217 -12.13 18.20 -12.76
CA LYS A 217 -12.47 16.85 -12.35
C LYS A 217 -11.80 15.77 -13.20
N ASP A 218 -11.69 15.97 -14.48
CA ASP A 218 -11.14 14.97 -15.39
C ASP A 218 -9.65 14.79 -15.14
N GLN A 219 -8.93 15.86 -14.90
CA GLN A 219 -7.52 15.83 -14.53
C GLN A 219 -7.31 15.19 -13.15
N VAL A 220 -8.10 15.55 -12.14
CA VAL A 220 -8.02 14.98 -10.79
C VAL A 220 -8.31 13.48 -10.81
N MET A 221 -9.34 13.06 -11.55
CA MET A 221 -9.68 11.64 -11.69
C MET A 221 -8.60 10.87 -12.46
N SER A 222 -8.04 11.45 -13.53
CA SER A 222 -6.94 10.85 -14.30
C SER A 222 -5.71 10.63 -13.44
N THR A 223 -5.30 11.63 -12.66
CA THR A 223 -4.17 11.53 -11.70
C THR A 223 -4.42 10.45 -10.66
N SER A 224 -5.63 10.42 -10.08
CA SER A 224 -6.02 9.43 -9.08
C SER A 224 -5.99 8.01 -9.63
N VAL A 225 -6.55 7.78 -10.82
CA VAL A 225 -6.50 6.47 -11.51
C VAL A 225 -5.05 6.09 -11.82
N GLY A 226 -4.22 7.04 -12.21
CA GLY A 226 -2.78 6.86 -12.42
C GLY A 226 -2.07 6.36 -11.16
N ASP A 227 -2.31 6.99 -10.02
CA ASP A 227 -1.72 6.62 -8.74
C ASP A 227 -2.20 5.25 -8.24
N ILE A 228 -3.48 4.93 -8.42
CA ILE A 228 -4.03 3.58 -8.14
C ILE A 228 -3.31 2.52 -9.00
N LYS A 229 -3.15 2.76 -10.31
CA LYS A 229 -2.42 1.83 -11.20
C LYS A 229 -0.97 1.64 -10.75
N LYS A 230 -0.27 2.71 -10.35
CA LYS A 230 1.08 2.62 -9.80
C LYS A 230 1.12 1.81 -8.51
N SER A 231 0.10 1.94 -7.65
CA SER A 231 -0.05 1.15 -6.42
C SER A 231 -0.19 -0.35 -6.73
N ILE A 232 -1.06 -0.70 -7.67
CA ILE A 232 -1.27 -2.09 -8.10
C ILE A 232 0.03 -2.68 -8.66
N ASN A 233 0.72 -1.95 -9.53
CA ASN A 233 2.00 -2.39 -10.09
C ASN A 233 3.07 -2.56 -9.01
N HIS A 234 3.14 -1.63 -8.05
CA HIS A 234 4.07 -1.74 -6.93
C HIS A 234 3.81 -2.99 -6.09
N ILE A 235 2.56 -3.24 -5.69
CA ILE A 235 2.18 -4.44 -4.91
C ILE A 235 2.45 -5.71 -5.72
N SER A 236 2.15 -5.72 -7.03
CA SER A 236 2.43 -6.85 -7.91
C SER A 236 3.93 -7.16 -7.99
N ASN A 237 4.79 -6.15 -8.02
CA ASN A 237 6.23 -6.32 -7.99
C ASN A 237 6.70 -6.91 -6.65
N GLN A 238 6.13 -6.48 -5.52
CA GLN A 238 6.43 -7.06 -4.20
C GLN A 238 5.98 -8.53 -4.13
N LEU A 239 4.81 -8.84 -4.67
CA LEU A 239 4.31 -10.21 -4.76
C LEU A 239 5.21 -11.10 -5.64
N ALA A 240 5.65 -10.59 -6.80
CA ALA A 240 6.60 -11.28 -7.67
C ALA A 240 7.95 -11.54 -6.98
N PHE A 241 8.44 -10.57 -6.18
CA PHE A 241 9.64 -10.74 -5.37
C PHE A 241 9.47 -11.90 -4.35
N ILE A 242 8.36 -11.92 -3.60
CA ILE A 242 8.08 -13.00 -2.64
C ILE A 242 7.96 -14.34 -3.37
N GLY A 243 7.25 -14.40 -4.51
CA GLY A 243 7.15 -15.61 -5.32
C GLY A 243 8.51 -16.13 -5.82
N ALA A 244 9.45 -15.22 -6.10
CA ALA A 244 10.82 -15.61 -6.44
C ALA A 244 11.57 -16.19 -5.23
N GLN A 245 11.39 -15.61 -4.02
CA GLN A 245 11.97 -16.15 -2.79
C GLN A 245 11.41 -17.54 -2.46
N THR A 246 10.11 -17.75 -2.62
CA THR A 246 9.47 -19.06 -2.43
C THR A 246 10.05 -20.10 -3.35
N ARG A 247 10.11 -19.81 -4.66
CA ARG A 247 10.72 -20.74 -5.64
C ARG A 247 12.17 -21.08 -5.31
N LYS A 248 12.94 -20.09 -4.86
CA LYS A 248 14.32 -20.29 -4.44
C LYS A 248 14.41 -21.23 -3.23
N THR A 249 13.46 -21.15 -2.29
CA THR A 249 13.37 -22.05 -1.14
C THR A 249 13.00 -23.47 -1.58
N ASP A 250 12.03 -23.62 -2.48
CA ASP A 250 11.61 -24.93 -3.00
C ASP A 250 12.74 -25.63 -3.75
N GLN A 251 13.49 -24.90 -4.59
CA GLN A 251 14.67 -25.43 -5.27
C GLN A 251 15.73 -25.92 -4.28
N GLN A 252 15.97 -25.15 -3.22
CA GLN A 252 16.94 -25.56 -2.20
C GLN A 252 16.46 -26.76 -1.40
N LEU A 253 15.16 -26.86 -1.10
CA LEU A 253 14.57 -28.01 -0.44
C LEU A 253 14.74 -29.29 -1.27
N ASN A 254 14.48 -29.23 -2.57
CA ASN A 254 14.68 -30.35 -3.49
C ASN A 254 16.15 -30.76 -3.56
N PHE A 255 17.06 -29.78 -3.69
CA PHE A 255 18.51 -30.05 -3.71
C PHE A 255 18.99 -30.73 -2.41
N LEU A 256 18.52 -30.26 -1.24
CA LEU A 256 18.87 -30.89 0.04
C LEU A 256 18.27 -32.30 0.17
N GLY A 257 17.06 -32.53 -0.37
CA GLY A 257 16.45 -33.86 -0.42
C GLY A 257 17.26 -34.86 -1.27
N GLU A 258 17.71 -34.44 -2.45
CA GLU A 258 18.58 -35.24 -3.32
C GLU A 258 19.91 -35.53 -2.62
N ARG A 259 20.54 -34.52 -2.04
CA ARG A 259 21.80 -34.70 -1.31
C ARG A 259 21.65 -35.64 -0.10
N LEU A 260 20.56 -35.57 0.63
CA LEU A 260 20.25 -36.49 1.73
C LEU A 260 20.15 -37.93 1.24
N THR A 261 19.49 -38.15 0.09
CA THR A 261 19.36 -39.48 -0.52
C THR A 261 20.73 -40.05 -0.93
N ILE A 262 21.58 -39.21 -1.53
CA ILE A 262 22.94 -39.61 -1.93
C ILE A 262 23.77 -39.99 -0.71
N VAL A 263 23.81 -39.12 0.33
CA VAL A 263 24.57 -39.37 1.56
C VAL A 263 24.06 -40.61 2.29
N THR A 264 22.75 -40.83 2.32
CA THR A 264 22.16 -42.05 2.92
C THR A 264 22.59 -43.31 2.15
N GLY A 265 22.64 -43.23 0.81
CA GLY A 265 23.15 -44.32 -0.02
C GLY A 265 24.64 -44.63 0.24
N GLU A 266 25.48 -43.60 0.30
CA GLU A 266 26.91 -43.74 0.60
C GLU A 266 27.16 -44.37 1.99
N VAL A 267 26.37 -43.96 3.00
CA VAL A 267 26.42 -44.54 4.35
C VAL A 267 26.02 -46.01 4.34
N SER A 268 24.98 -46.38 3.56
CA SER A 268 24.54 -47.76 3.42
C SER A 268 25.60 -48.62 2.72
N GLU A 269 26.22 -48.13 1.64
CA GLU A 269 27.31 -48.84 0.93
C GLU A 269 28.51 -49.09 1.84
N LEU A 270 28.90 -48.12 2.66
CA LEU A 270 29.97 -48.28 3.61
C LEU A 270 29.62 -49.32 4.69
N GLY A 271 28.39 -49.31 5.17
CA GLY A 271 27.89 -50.29 6.14
C GLY A 271 27.86 -51.73 5.60
N ASP A 272 27.35 -51.88 4.37
CA ASP A 272 27.28 -53.19 3.68
C ASP A 272 28.67 -53.73 3.35
N ALA A 273 29.61 -52.87 2.96
CA ALA A 273 31.01 -53.27 2.72
C ALA A 273 31.67 -53.79 3.96
N ASP A 274 31.47 -53.12 5.10
CA ASP A 274 32.00 -53.56 6.40
C ASP A 274 31.35 -54.87 6.87
N LEU A 275 30.06 -55.06 6.65
CA LEU A 275 29.36 -56.29 6.98
C LEU A 275 29.87 -57.49 6.18
N THR A 276 30.08 -57.31 4.87
CA THR A 276 30.63 -58.35 3.98
C THR A 276 32.02 -58.76 4.39
N LYS A 277 32.88 -57.80 4.75
CA LYS A 277 34.21 -58.07 5.27
C LYS A 277 34.14 -58.85 6.60
N LEU A 278 33.28 -58.44 7.50
CA LEU A 278 33.11 -59.07 8.80
C LEU A 278 32.63 -60.53 8.68
N VAL A 279 31.69 -60.80 7.78
CA VAL A 279 31.20 -62.17 7.48
C VAL A 279 32.32 -63.02 6.87
N THR A 280 33.13 -62.46 5.95
CA THR A 280 34.26 -63.16 5.35
C THR A 280 35.33 -63.50 6.37
N ASP A 281 35.68 -62.57 7.22
CA ASP A 281 36.65 -62.75 8.31
C ASP A 281 36.14 -63.78 9.35
N LEU A 282 34.85 -63.76 9.67
CA LEU A 282 34.22 -64.74 10.53
C LEU A 282 34.29 -66.14 9.92
N GLN A 283 33.96 -66.29 8.63
CA GLN A 283 34.10 -67.60 7.93
C GLN A 283 35.53 -68.12 7.92
N ALA A 284 36.49 -67.25 7.60
CA ALA A 284 37.91 -67.58 7.64
C ALA A 284 38.35 -68.06 9.05
N THR A 285 37.87 -67.38 10.08
CA THR A 285 38.14 -67.74 11.46
C THR A 285 37.55 -69.09 11.86
N ILE A 286 36.32 -69.38 11.42
CA ILE A 286 35.67 -70.69 11.63
C ILE A 286 36.46 -71.82 10.93
N VAL A 287 36.81 -71.58 9.65
CA VAL A 287 37.62 -72.58 8.90
C VAL A 287 38.98 -72.84 9.57
N ASN A 288 39.66 -71.77 10.00
CA ASN A 288 40.93 -71.89 10.71
C ASN A 288 40.79 -72.66 12.03
N ARG A 289 39.72 -72.41 12.78
CA ARG A 289 39.40 -73.15 14.03
C ARG A 289 39.14 -74.62 13.76
N ASP A 290 38.36 -74.94 12.75
CA ASP A 290 38.02 -76.32 12.38
C ASP A 290 39.25 -77.09 11.87
N ALA A 291 40.10 -76.41 11.09
CA ALA A 291 41.39 -76.95 10.64
C ALA A 291 42.33 -77.22 11.83
N ALA A 292 42.44 -76.29 12.78
CA ALA A 292 43.23 -76.49 13.99
C ALA A 292 42.75 -77.63 14.87
N GLN A 293 41.41 -77.76 15.00
CA GLN A 293 40.78 -78.88 15.71
C GLN A 293 41.09 -80.21 15.03
N ALA A 294 40.95 -80.29 13.70
CA ALA A 294 41.27 -81.50 12.92
C ALA A 294 42.75 -81.89 13.01
N ALA A 295 43.64 -80.87 12.99
CA ALA A 295 45.07 -81.09 13.18
C ALA A 295 45.38 -81.62 14.59
N PHE A 296 44.73 -81.01 15.61
CA PHE A 296 44.94 -81.47 17.00
C PHE A 296 44.49 -82.90 17.22
N VAL A 297 43.32 -83.27 16.68
CA VAL A 297 42.80 -84.66 16.71
C VAL A 297 43.75 -85.59 16.04
N LYS A 298 44.26 -85.23 14.85
CA LYS A 298 45.22 -86.06 14.08
C LYS A 298 46.55 -86.23 14.78
N ILE A 299 47.08 -85.20 15.45
CA ILE A 299 48.31 -85.26 16.27
C ILE A 299 48.06 -86.12 17.50
N GLY A 300 46.87 -85.93 18.15
CA GLY A 300 46.51 -86.72 19.33
C GLY A 300 46.27 -88.20 19.10
N GLN A 301 45.91 -88.56 17.87
CA GLN A 301 45.79 -89.96 17.48
C GLN A 301 47.11 -90.65 17.02
N GLN A 302 48.14 -89.86 16.74
CA GLN A 302 49.48 -90.38 16.50
C GLN A 302 50.18 -90.70 17.84
N SER A 303 50.12 -91.98 18.20
CA SER A 303 50.83 -92.44 19.40
C SER A 303 52.29 -92.26 19.18
N LEU A 304 53.00 -91.85 20.21
CA LEU A 304 54.48 -91.80 20.27
C LEU A 304 55.14 -93.11 19.85
N PHE A 305 54.40 -94.22 19.94
CA PHE A 305 54.85 -95.57 19.59
C PHE A 305 54.88 -95.89 18.06
N ASP A 306 54.14 -95.12 17.20
CA ASP A 306 54.21 -95.26 15.79
C ASP A 306 55.41 -94.61 15.12
N PHE A 307 56.20 -93.84 15.82
CA PHE A 307 57.43 -93.18 15.38
C PHE A 307 58.72 -93.97 15.70
N LEU A 308 58.57 -95.04 16.49
CA LEU A 308 59.70 -95.87 16.99
C LEU A 308 59.74 -97.29 16.28
N ARG A 309 59.05 -97.40 15.19
CA ARG A 309 59.07 -98.61 14.40
C ARG A 309 59.72 -98.43 12.99
#